data_83248f49cd3373d5792c8c61201a5fd0
#
_entry.id   83248f49cd3373d5792c8c61201a5fd0
#
_cell.length_a   1.000
_cell.length_b   1.000
_cell.length_c   1.000
_cell.angle_alpha   90.00
_cell.angle_beta   90.00
_cell.angle_gamma   90.00
#
_symmetry.space_group_name_H-M   'P 1'
#
loop_
_entity.id
_entity.type
_entity.pdbx_description
1 polymer ?
#
loop_
_entity_poly.entity_id
_entity_poly.type
_entity_poly.pdbx_seq_one_letter_code
_entity_poly.pdbx_strand_id
1 'polypeptide(L)'
;PQPVDFLRGFVVLGTTNNKEILKDHTGNRRFWLLDCNKDKIKTPIFSIPNSEILQLWAEVLTWYHNKESLLLSNETRELMEQKAENYIIPIPYVEEIKSILNMKFPSDWKTIIHSKYKFRLHKYVTDILNAGVSEEEIQTNTMIDNITTQELYFLLTGNYRTSLNGVKATKDISNAFNKLDSW
;
A
#
# COMPACT_ATOMS: atom_id res chain seq x y z
N PRO A 1 -29.91 15.97 -10.14
CA PRO A 1 -30.31 14.62 -10.51
C PRO A 1 -30.23 13.75 -9.26
N GLN A 2 -31.31 13.03 -8.93
CA GLN A 2 -31.26 12.07 -7.83
C GLN A 2 -30.50 10.80 -8.30
N PRO A 3 -29.67 10.16 -7.45
CA PRO A 3 -29.04 8.90 -7.78
C PRO A 3 -30.13 7.85 -8.00
N VAL A 4 -30.01 7.08 -9.09
CA VAL A 4 -30.91 5.98 -9.42
C VAL A 4 -30.13 4.70 -9.27
N ASP A 5 -30.64 3.77 -8.46
CA ASP A 5 -30.03 2.46 -8.27
C ASP A 5 -30.44 1.50 -9.40
N PHE A 6 -29.45 0.94 -10.07
CA PHE A 6 -29.64 -0.15 -11.05
C PHE A 6 -29.09 -1.45 -10.50
N LEU A 7 -29.86 -2.53 -10.68
CA LEU A 7 -29.37 -3.87 -10.36
C LEU A 7 -28.20 -4.22 -11.29
N ARG A 8 -27.05 -4.54 -10.69
CA ARG A 8 -25.86 -4.97 -11.44
C ARG A 8 -26.02 -6.41 -11.91
N GLY A 9 -26.14 -6.61 -13.21
CA GLY A 9 -26.25 -7.93 -13.85
C GLY A 9 -24.96 -8.41 -14.52
N PHE A 10 -23.77 -7.94 -14.09
CA PHE A 10 -22.50 -8.29 -14.69
C PHE A 10 -21.38 -8.46 -13.65
N VAL A 11 -20.37 -9.23 -14.04
CA VAL A 11 -19.11 -9.39 -13.31
C VAL A 11 -17.98 -8.85 -14.19
N VAL A 12 -16.97 -8.22 -13.57
CA VAL A 12 -15.78 -7.74 -14.27
C VAL A 12 -14.64 -8.69 -13.98
N LEU A 13 -14.02 -9.21 -15.04
CA LEU A 13 -12.81 -10.01 -14.99
C LEU A 13 -11.65 -9.22 -15.59
N GLY A 14 -10.48 -9.29 -14.97
CA GLY A 14 -9.26 -8.70 -15.49
C GLY A 14 -8.09 -9.64 -15.31
N THR A 15 -7.09 -9.54 -16.17
CA THR A 15 -5.83 -10.29 -16.07
C THR A 15 -4.66 -9.33 -15.98
N THR A 16 -3.65 -9.70 -15.23
CA THR A 16 -2.42 -8.91 -15.10
C THR A 16 -1.23 -9.82 -14.80
N ASN A 17 -0.05 -9.42 -15.25
CA ASN A 17 1.22 -10.02 -14.87
C ASN A 17 1.90 -9.22 -13.73
N ASN A 18 1.34 -8.09 -13.35
CA ASN A 18 1.87 -7.27 -12.25
C ASN A 18 1.28 -7.75 -10.92
N LYS A 19 2.13 -7.93 -9.93
CA LYS A 19 1.72 -8.27 -8.56
C LYS A 19 1.29 -7.03 -7.77
N GLU A 20 1.78 -5.85 -8.10
CA GLU A 20 1.45 -4.59 -7.43
C GLU A 20 0.28 -3.90 -8.15
N ILE A 21 -0.96 -4.35 -7.89
CA ILE A 21 -2.17 -3.87 -8.58
C ILE A 21 -3.15 -3.15 -7.68
N LEU A 22 -3.10 -3.41 -6.38
CA LEU A 22 -4.05 -2.84 -5.43
C LEU A 22 -3.51 -1.53 -4.86
N LYS A 23 -4.14 -0.43 -5.23
CA LYS A 23 -3.76 0.93 -4.77
C LYS A 23 -4.41 1.32 -3.46
N ASP A 24 -5.54 0.71 -3.14
CA ASP A 24 -6.30 1.00 -1.94
C ASP A 24 -5.94 0.01 -0.84
N HIS A 25 -5.56 0.52 0.33
CA HIS A 25 -5.20 -0.30 1.48
C HIS A 25 -6.42 -0.75 2.30
N THR A 26 -7.62 -0.21 2.01
CA THR A 26 -8.84 -0.46 2.79
C THR A 26 -9.98 -1.09 2.00
N GLY A 27 -9.97 -0.99 0.67
CA GLY A 27 -11.08 -1.36 -0.22
C GLY A 27 -10.95 -2.71 -0.93
N ASN A 28 -9.93 -3.51 -0.59
CA ASN A 28 -9.54 -4.71 -1.36
C ASN A 28 -10.54 -5.87 -1.28
N ARG A 29 -11.50 -5.85 -0.36
CA ARG A 29 -12.61 -6.83 -0.25
C ARG A 29 -13.45 -7.01 -1.53
N ARG A 30 -13.29 -6.10 -2.50
CA ARG A 30 -14.01 -6.15 -3.80
C ARG A 30 -13.26 -6.93 -4.86
N PHE A 31 -11.99 -7.27 -4.61
CA PHE A 31 -11.12 -7.96 -5.54
C PHE A 31 -10.93 -9.41 -5.12
N TRP A 32 -11.28 -10.33 -6.01
CA TRP A 32 -11.01 -11.74 -5.84
C TRP A 32 -9.76 -12.09 -6.64
N LEU A 33 -8.65 -12.26 -5.95
CA LEU A 33 -7.36 -12.50 -6.57
C LEU A 33 -7.12 -13.99 -6.76
N LEU A 34 -7.03 -14.40 -8.02
CA LEU A 34 -6.79 -15.78 -8.41
C LEU A 34 -5.43 -15.89 -9.10
N ASP A 35 -4.52 -16.68 -8.52
CA ASP A 35 -3.23 -16.97 -9.15
C ASP A 35 -3.37 -18.07 -10.17
N CYS A 36 -2.85 -17.81 -11.38
CA CYS A 36 -2.68 -18.83 -12.40
C CYS A 36 -1.26 -19.40 -12.33
N ASN A 37 -1.17 -20.70 -12.08
CA ASN A 37 0.12 -21.40 -12.03
C ASN A 37 0.28 -22.28 -13.28
N LYS A 38 1.29 -21.99 -14.10
CA LYS A 38 1.59 -22.74 -15.33
C LYS A 38 1.93 -24.20 -15.06
N ASP A 39 2.59 -24.49 -13.94
CA ASP A 39 3.01 -25.85 -13.60
C ASP A 39 1.85 -26.77 -13.19
N LYS A 40 0.68 -26.19 -12.94
CA LYS A 40 -0.55 -26.91 -12.60
C LYS A 40 -1.50 -27.09 -13.78
N ILE A 41 -1.13 -26.65 -14.98
CA ILE A 41 -1.93 -26.83 -16.18
C ILE A 41 -1.96 -28.32 -16.50
N LYS A 42 -3.14 -28.95 -16.41
CA LYS A 42 -3.36 -30.37 -16.78
C LYS A 42 -3.64 -30.53 -18.28
N THR A 43 -4.43 -29.61 -18.82
CA THR A 43 -4.83 -29.64 -20.23
C THR A 43 -4.57 -28.27 -20.85
N PRO A 44 -3.84 -28.14 -21.95
CA PRO A 44 -3.69 -26.90 -22.67
C PRO A 44 -5.05 -26.28 -23.01
N ILE A 45 -5.23 -24.99 -22.87
CA ILE A 45 -6.52 -24.29 -22.99
C ILE A 45 -7.20 -24.55 -24.34
N PHE A 46 -6.41 -24.64 -25.43
CA PHE A 46 -6.91 -24.90 -26.77
C PHE A 46 -7.21 -26.40 -27.07
N SER A 47 -6.89 -27.29 -26.11
CA SER A 47 -7.09 -28.72 -26.18
C SER A 47 -8.20 -29.21 -25.24
N ILE A 48 -8.89 -28.30 -24.55
CA ILE A 48 -10.00 -28.64 -23.64
C ILE A 48 -11.17 -29.20 -24.51
N PRO A 49 -11.63 -30.42 -24.25
CA PRO A 49 -12.74 -30.98 -25.01
C PRO A 49 -14.05 -30.23 -24.73
N ASN A 50 -14.92 -30.10 -25.71
CA ASN A 50 -16.23 -29.47 -25.52
C ASN A 50 -17.06 -30.16 -24.43
N SER A 51 -16.91 -31.46 -24.22
CA SER A 51 -17.59 -32.19 -23.14
C SER A 51 -17.21 -31.66 -21.75
N GLU A 52 -15.94 -31.30 -21.53
CA GLU A 52 -15.48 -30.74 -20.27
C GLU A 52 -16.05 -29.32 -20.05
N ILE A 53 -16.11 -28.53 -21.11
CA ILE A 53 -16.73 -27.19 -21.06
C ILE A 53 -18.22 -27.29 -20.73
N LEU A 54 -18.93 -28.24 -21.37
CA LEU A 54 -20.34 -28.47 -21.09
C LEU A 54 -20.58 -28.96 -19.65
N GLN A 55 -19.67 -29.78 -19.12
CA GLN A 55 -19.73 -30.26 -17.74
C GLN A 55 -19.60 -29.09 -16.76
N LEU A 56 -18.64 -28.18 -16.97
CA LEU A 56 -18.49 -26.96 -16.15
C LEU A 56 -19.77 -26.13 -16.14
N TRP A 57 -20.38 -25.93 -17.31
CA TRP A 57 -21.65 -25.19 -17.40
C TRP A 57 -22.80 -25.90 -16.69
N ALA A 58 -22.88 -27.22 -16.78
CA ALA A 58 -23.88 -28.00 -16.07
C ALA A 58 -23.75 -27.88 -14.54
N GLU A 59 -22.52 -27.89 -14.00
CA GLU A 59 -22.27 -27.67 -12.59
C GLU A 59 -22.70 -26.29 -12.16
N VAL A 60 -22.29 -25.23 -12.88
CA VAL A 60 -22.67 -23.83 -12.57
C VAL A 60 -24.20 -23.67 -12.62
N LEU A 61 -24.89 -24.25 -13.58
CA LEU A 61 -26.35 -24.23 -13.65
C LEU A 61 -27.01 -24.93 -12.47
N THR A 62 -26.41 -26.02 -11.99
CA THR A 62 -26.89 -26.73 -10.80
C THR A 62 -26.78 -25.83 -9.56
N TRP A 63 -25.65 -25.15 -9.34
CA TRP A 63 -25.48 -24.20 -8.25
C TRP A 63 -26.48 -23.04 -8.34
N TYR A 64 -26.67 -22.52 -9.54
CA TYR A 64 -27.64 -21.45 -9.77
C TYR A 64 -29.08 -21.87 -9.42
N HIS A 65 -29.53 -23.05 -9.86
CA HIS A 65 -30.85 -23.60 -9.55
C HIS A 65 -31.02 -23.87 -8.05
N ASN A 66 -29.98 -24.35 -7.40
CA ASN A 66 -29.96 -24.58 -5.96
C ASN A 66 -29.86 -23.28 -5.14
N LYS A 67 -29.81 -22.11 -5.81
CA LYS A 67 -29.64 -20.80 -5.18
C LYS A 67 -28.47 -20.75 -4.22
N GLU A 68 -27.37 -21.35 -4.63
CA GLU A 68 -26.14 -21.35 -3.82
C GLU A 68 -25.68 -19.89 -3.54
N SER A 69 -25.26 -19.65 -2.32
CA SER A 69 -24.86 -18.31 -1.89
C SER A 69 -23.58 -17.87 -2.59
N LEU A 70 -23.58 -16.66 -3.16
CA LEU A 70 -22.39 -16.01 -3.69
C LEU A 70 -21.59 -15.28 -2.58
N LEU A 71 -22.07 -15.32 -1.33
CA LEU A 71 -21.36 -14.72 -0.21
C LEU A 71 -20.28 -15.69 0.26
N LEU A 72 -19.07 -15.18 0.35
CA LEU A 72 -17.94 -15.92 0.90
C LEU A 72 -18.16 -16.21 2.39
N SER A 73 -17.73 -17.41 2.83
CA SER A 73 -17.60 -17.70 4.26
C SER A 73 -16.58 -16.73 4.91
N ASN A 74 -16.65 -16.55 6.23
CA ASN A 74 -15.71 -15.69 6.94
C ASN A 74 -14.26 -16.18 6.74
N GLU A 75 -14.03 -17.48 6.82
CA GLU A 75 -12.71 -18.10 6.59
C GLU A 75 -12.16 -17.80 5.19
N THR A 76 -13.01 -17.95 4.16
CA THR A 76 -12.60 -17.64 2.78
C THR A 76 -12.31 -16.16 2.60
N ARG A 77 -13.07 -15.29 3.27
CA ARG A 77 -12.85 -13.84 3.26
C ARG A 77 -11.50 -13.49 3.87
N GLU A 78 -11.18 -14.03 5.04
CA GLU A 78 -9.90 -13.82 5.72
C GLU A 78 -8.73 -14.28 4.85
N LEU A 79 -8.83 -15.45 4.24
CA LEU A 79 -7.81 -15.95 3.29
C LEU A 79 -7.62 -15.02 2.09
N MET A 80 -8.70 -14.48 1.56
CA MET A 80 -8.64 -13.53 0.44
C MET A 80 -8.04 -12.19 0.85
N GLU A 81 -8.33 -11.70 2.05
CA GLU A 81 -7.75 -10.48 2.60
C GLU A 81 -6.25 -10.65 2.83
N GLN A 82 -5.80 -11.74 3.45
CA GLN A 82 -4.39 -12.07 3.61
C GLN A 82 -3.67 -12.18 2.25
N LYS A 83 -4.32 -12.82 1.28
CA LYS A 83 -3.78 -12.91 -0.08
C LYS A 83 -3.66 -11.54 -0.74
N ALA A 84 -4.64 -10.66 -0.55
CA ALA A 84 -4.65 -9.32 -1.12
C ALA A 84 -3.47 -8.46 -0.64
N GLU A 85 -2.97 -8.67 0.58
CA GLU A 85 -1.80 -7.97 1.11
C GLU A 85 -0.56 -8.12 0.21
N ASN A 86 -0.38 -9.29 -0.42
CA ASN A 86 0.74 -9.54 -1.33
C ASN A 86 0.64 -8.78 -2.67
N TYR A 87 -0.51 -8.17 -2.95
CA TYR A 87 -0.78 -7.43 -4.18
C TYR A 87 -0.96 -5.93 -3.97
N ILE A 88 -0.85 -5.49 -2.72
CA ILE A 88 -0.91 -4.06 -2.38
C ILE A 88 0.38 -3.39 -2.82
N ILE A 89 0.25 -2.25 -3.50
CA ILE A 89 1.40 -1.39 -3.80
C ILE A 89 1.94 -0.84 -2.48
N PRO A 90 3.22 -1.09 -2.14
CA PRO A 90 3.81 -0.56 -0.92
C PRO A 90 3.68 0.98 -0.88
N ILE A 91 3.32 1.51 0.27
CA ILE A 91 3.38 2.96 0.47
C ILE A 91 4.84 3.34 0.71
N PRO A 92 5.40 4.23 -0.13
CA PRO A 92 6.77 4.70 0.07
C PRO A 92 6.95 5.38 1.43
N TYR A 93 8.15 5.35 1.97
CA TYR A 93 8.58 6.07 3.17
C TYR A 93 8.01 5.59 4.52
N VAL A 94 7.26 4.49 4.59
CA VAL A 94 6.67 4.03 5.86
C VAL A 94 7.76 3.68 6.87
N GLU A 95 8.76 2.91 6.47
CA GLU A 95 9.83 2.46 7.38
C GLU A 95 10.80 3.60 7.72
N GLU A 96 11.10 4.47 6.75
CA GLU A 96 11.91 5.67 6.98
C GLU A 96 11.24 6.63 7.97
N ILE A 97 9.93 6.84 7.83
CA ILE A 97 9.17 7.67 8.76
C ILE A 97 9.15 7.06 10.16
N LYS A 98 8.90 5.75 10.29
CA LYS A 98 9.00 5.06 11.59
C LYS A 98 10.36 5.26 12.23
N SER A 99 11.42 5.12 11.44
CA SER A 99 12.79 5.32 11.93
C SER A 99 13.01 6.75 12.40
N ILE A 100 12.57 7.76 11.63
CA ILE A 100 12.66 9.18 12.01
C ILE A 100 11.91 9.46 13.32
N LEU A 101 10.69 8.94 13.45
CA LEU A 101 9.88 9.15 14.65
C LEU A 101 10.49 8.52 15.91
N ASN A 102 11.29 7.47 15.76
CA ASN A 102 12.02 6.81 16.84
C ASN A 102 13.43 7.39 17.09
N MET A 103 13.90 8.32 16.26
CA MET A 103 15.17 8.99 16.47
C MET A 103 15.08 10.05 17.58
N LYS A 104 16.20 10.27 18.25
CA LYS A 104 16.36 11.41 19.15
C LYS A 104 16.85 12.63 18.36
N PHE A 105 16.27 13.77 18.66
CA PHE A 105 16.57 15.05 18.04
C PHE A 105 17.08 16.05 19.07
N PRO A 106 17.73 17.17 18.66
CA PRO A 106 17.98 18.30 19.53
C PRO A 106 16.66 18.87 20.08
N SER A 107 16.66 19.39 21.29
CA SER A 107 15.47 20.00 21.89
C SER A 107 14.91 21.18 21.08
N ASP A 108 15.78 21.84 20.31
CA ASP A 108 15.45 22.98 19.44
C ASP A 108 15.32 22.62 17.95
N TRP A 109 15.13 21.33 17.65
CA TRP A 109 15.06 20.82 16.26
C TRP A 109 14.05 21.57 15.38
N LYS A 110 12.92 22.01 15.94
CA LYS A 110 11.92 22.84 15.24
C LYS A 110 12.51 24.18 14.77
N THR A 111 13.35 24.80 15.58
CA THR A 111 14.06 26.02 15.20
C THR A 111 15.12 25.75 14.16
N ILE A 112 15.86 24.64 14.31
CA ILE A 112 16.93 24.24 13.39
C ILE A 112 16.36 23.96 11.99
N ILE A 113 15.24 23.22 11.87
CA ILE A 113 14.66 22.85 10.58
C ILE A 113 14.18 24.05 9.76
N HIS A 114 13.85 25.15 10.43
CA HIS A 114 13.45 26.41 9.78
C HIS A 114 14.60 27.43 9.66
N SER A 115 15.83 27.05 10.03
CA SER A 115 17.01 27.90 10.00
C SER A 115 17.94 27.60 8.81
N LYS A 116 19.03 28.37 8.69
CA LYS A 116 20.13 28.08 7.76
C LYS A 116 20.86 26.77 8.07
N TYR A 117 20.74 26.24 9.27
CA TYR A 117 21.38 24.98 9.72
C TYR A 117 20.56 23.72 9.45
N LYS A 118 19.40 23.84 8.82
CA LYS A 118 18.49 22.74 8.52
C LYS A 118 19.14 21.55 7.79
N PHE A 119 20.11 21.80 6.92
CA PHE A 119 20.80 20.74 6.16
C PHE A 119 21.68 19.84 7.06
N ARG A 120 22.15 20.32 8.21
CA ARG A 120 22.81 19.45 9.20
C ARG A 120 21.83 18.44 9.77
N LEU A 121 20.60 18.87 10.05
CA LEU A 121 19.55 17.98 10.54
C LEU A 121 19.13 16.96 9.48
N HIS A 122 19.00 17.38 8.23
CA HIS A 122 18.73 16.44 7.11
C HIS A 122 19.88 15.44 6.95
N LYS A 123 21.15 15.89 6.98
CA LYS A 123 22.31 14.99 6.89
C LYS A 123 22.33 13.99 8.05
N TYR A 124 22.11 14.44 9.28
CA TYR A 124 21.99 13.58 10.46
C TYR A 124 20.95 12.47 10.26
N VAL A 125 19.74 12.81 9.78
CA VAL A 125 18.68 11.85 9.53
C VAL A 125 19.06 10.86 8.44
N THR A 126 19.59 11.34 7.32
CA THR A 126 19.95 10.48 6.18
C THR A 126 21.13 9.56 6.51
N ASP A 127 22.10 10.00 7.28
CA ASP A 127 23.21 9.16 7.73
C ASP A 127 22.70 8.02 8.61
N ILE A 128 21.79 8.29 9.56
CA ILE A 128 21.21 7.25 10.40
C ILE A 128 20.33 6.28 9.59
N LEU A 129 19.52 6.77 8.66
CA LEU A 129 18.70 5.91 7.80
C LEU A 129 19.54 4.98 6.92
N ASN A 130 20.69 5.45 6.45
CA ASN A 130 21.53 4.69 5.51
C ASN A 130 22.55 3.79 6.21
N ALA A 131 23.16 4.26 7.31
CA ALA A 131 24.29 3.61 7.96
C ALA A 131 24.07 3.30 9.45
N GLY A 132 22.96 3.72 10.04
CA GLY A 132 22.68 3.55 11.46
C GLY A 132 23.46 4.49 12.40
N VAL A 133 24.39 5.26 11.86
CA VAL A 133 25.22 6.22 12.60
C VAL A 133 25.39 7.50 11.78
N SER A 134 25.58 8.63 12.44
CA SER A 134 25.88 9.91 11.80
C SER A 134 27.20 10.46 12.32
N GLU A 135 27.99 11.05 11.41
CA GLU A 135 29.19 11.82 11.75
C GLU A 135 28.87 13.24 12.25
N GLU A 136 27.62 13.70 12.10
CA GLU A 136 27.20 14.99 12.63
C GLU A 136 27.12 14.94 14.16
N GLU A 137 27.93 15.73 14.82
CA GLU A 137 27.87 15.95 16.27
C GLU A 137 26.67 16.82 16.63
N ILE A 138 25.52 16.16 16.83
CA ILE A 138 24.28 16.79 17.27
C ILE A 138 23.95 16.25 18.66
N GLN A 139 23.82 17.15 19.64
CA GLN A 139 23.32 16.75 20.96
C GLN A 139 21.83 16.40 20.87
N THR A 140 21.52 15.11 20.89
CA THR A 140 20.16 14.59 20.75
C THR A 140 19.63 14.09 22.07
N ASN A 141 18.52 14.65 22.54
CA ASN A 141 17.93 14.32 23.85
C ASN A 141 16.40 14.28 23.84
N THR A 142 15.75 14.61 22.73
CA THR A 142 14.30 14.75 22.64
C THR A 142 13.74 13.87 21.54
N MET A 143 12.63 13.20 21.81
CA MET A 143 11.82 12.55 20.77
C MET A 143 10.95 13.59 20.06
N ILE A 144 10.61 13.31 18.79
CA ILE A 144 9.64 14.14 18.07
C ILE A 144 8.27 13.94 18.70
N ASP A 145 7.61 15.01 19.10
CA ASP A 145 6.25 15.02 19.65
C ASP A 145 5.20 15.45 18.63
N ASN A 146 5.60 16.28 17.68
CA ASN A 146 4.76 16.71 16.58
C ASN A 146 5.63 17.07 15.36
N ILE A 147 5.20 16.66 14.18
CA ILE A 147 5.91 16.93 12.92
C ILE A 147 4.91 17.11 11.79
N THR A 148 5.17 18.05 10.90
CA THR A 148 4.36 18.25 9.71
C THR A 148 4.85 17.39 8.55
N THR A 149 3.96 17.05 7.61
CA THR A 149 4.33 16.35 6.37
C THR A 149 5.43 17.08 5.59
N GLN A 150 5.46 18.41 5.68
CA GLN A 150 6.46 19.23 4.99
C GLN A 150 7.85 19.14 5.64
N GLU A 151 7.90 19.07 6.95
CA GLU A 151 9.13 18.85 7.72
C GLU A 151 9.67 17.44 7.48
N LEU A 152 8.79 16.40 7.48
CA LEU A 152 9.16 15.04 7.11
C LEU A 152 9.71 14.97 5.69
N TYR A 153 9.04 15.63 4.74
CA TYR A 153 9.52 15.69 3.36
C TYR A 153 10.93 16.30 3.28
N PHE A 154 11.18 17.38 4.02
CA PHE A 154 12.51 17.98 4.08
C PHE A 154 13.53 17.05 4.73
N LEU A 155 13.21 16.40 5.85
CA LEU A 155 14.13 15.47 6.52
C LEU A 155 14.52 14.30 5.63
N LEU A 156 13.59 13.79 4.83
CA LEU A 156 13.83 12.68 3.90
C LEU A 156 14.58 13.08 2.63
N THR A 157 14.31 14.25 2.07
CA THR A 157 14.77 14.61 0.72
C THR A 157 15.76 15.78 0.66
N GLY A 158 15.91 16.54 1.73
CA GLY A 158 16.69 17.78 1.76
C GLY A 158 16.04 18.95 1.00
N ASN A 159 14.85 18.77 0.44
CA ASN A 159 14.21 19.76 -0.42
C ASN A 159 12.91 20.30 0.18
N TYR A 160 12.55 21.52 -0.18
CA TYR A 160 11.21 22.04 0.04
C TYR A 160 10.33 21.77 -1.20
N ARG A 161 9.02 21.64 -0.96
CA ARG A 161 8.02 21.40 -1.99
C ARG A 161 7.97 22.56 -2.98
N THR A 162 8.70 22.45 -4.09
CA THR A 162 8.73 23.47 -5.18
C THR A 162 8.39 22.92 -6.55
N SER A 163 8.19 21.59 -6.68
CA SER A 163 7.99 20.92 -7.98
C SER A 163 6.79 19.95 -7.94
N LEU A 164 6.30 19.55 -9.13
CA LEU A 164 5.25 18.52 -9.28
C LEU A 164 5.64 17.19 -8.61
N ASN A 165 6.92 16.83 -8.67
CA ASN A 165 7.43 15.63 -7.98
C ASN A 165 7.34 15.76 -6.46
N GLY A 166 7.55 16.96 -5.91
CA GLY A 166 7.37 17.27 -4.50
C GLY A 166 5.91 17.12 -4.03
N VAL A 167 4.93 17.39 -4.91
CA VAL A 167 3.50 17.20 -4.58
C VAL A 167 3.18 15.72 -4.41
N LYS A 168 3.67 14.86 -5.31
CA LYS A 168 3.48 13.40 -5.22
C LYS A 168 4.14 12.85 -3.96
N ALA A 169 5.41 13.15 -3.73
CA ALA A 169 6.14 12.67 -2.56
C ALA A 169 5.52 13.14 -1.24
N THR A 170 5.03 14.38 -1.17
CA THR A 170 4.31 14.87 0.02
C THR A 170 3.01 14.09 0.27
N LYS A 171 2.30 13.70 -0.80
CA LYS A 171 1.11 12.86 -0.68
C LYS A 171 1.46 11.45 -0.21
N ASP A 172 2.52 10.86 -0.75
CA ASP A 172 2.99 9.54 -0.36
C ASP A 172 3.44 9.54 1.12
N ILE A 173 4.15 10.57 1.56
CA ILE A 173 4.54 10.76 2.97
C ILE A 173 3.31 10.93 3.87
N SER A 174 2.31 11.70 3.46
CA SER A 174 1.06 11.85 4.20
C SER A 174 0.32 10.53 4.33
N ASN A 175 0.27 9.74 3.25
CA ASN A 175 -0.35 8.42 3.27
C ASN A 175 0.42 7.44 4.18
N ALA A 176 1.75 7.49 4.14
CA ALA A 176 2.61 6.67 4.99
C ALA A 176 2.43 7.04 6.47
N PHE A 177 2.38 8.33 6.79
CA PHE A 177 2.17 8.81 8.15
C PHE A 177 0.80 8.38 8.70
N ASN A 178 -0.27 8.50 7.90
CA ASN A 178 -1.62 8.09 8.29
C ASN A 178 -1.76 6.57 8.50
N LYS A 179 -0.82 5.77 8.00
CA LYS A 179 -0.79 4.31 8.22
C LYS A 179 -0.17 3.94 9.57
N LEU A 180 0.48 4.86 10.23
CA LEU A 180 1.10 4.63 11.53
C LEU A 180 0.05 4.81 12.62
N ASP A 181 -0.56 3.70 13.08
CA ASP A 181 -1.71 3.66 14.01
C ASP A 181 -1.47 4.27 15.40
N SER A 182 -0.28 4.79 15.68
CA SER A 182 0.13 5.28 17.00
C SER A 182 0.54 6.77 17.04
N TRP A 183 0.22 7.53 15.98
CA TRP A 183 0.56 8.96 15.89
C TRP A 183 -0.63 9.84 15.53
#